data_ce5c339439236513500cbed213a0351f
#
_entry.id   ce5c339439236513500cbed213a0351f
#
_cell.length_a   1.000
_cell.length_b   1.000
_cell.length_c   1.000
_cell.angle_alpha   90.00
_cell.angle_beta   90.00
_cell.angle_gamma   90.00
#
_symmetry.space_group_name_H-M   'P 1'
#
loop_
_entity.id
_entity.type
_entity.pdbx_description
1 polymer ?
#
loop_
_entity_poly.entity_id
_entity_poly.type
_entity_poly.pdbx_seq_one_letter_code
_entity_poly.pdbx_strand_id
1 'polypeptide(L)'
;MIKNGYIDLLEFNKYIKKGYFTKEKHPDADLFIYGYSTGPVAAQNLNWNNVTRQMRGLVTNSEGKILSRSFEKFFTFNKYLSENKVLLSDGQVAGLPKLPYKIYEKLDGSLAVLYWIDDVPYLATQRSFTSLKAKRSTEILHKNYSHLFDRLKKDRTYIFEAIYTESKVLIDYGEKEDLILLGILDNLTGKDYPLEDIGFPTAKDWTKDLSKIITLDELKDLNLKNKEGFVIVYENGFRVKIKFPWYKEAHILVNKIIQYEYYIDVVQRQLKGLLCLPENNISTDILWKRFHNDESVSEILSNFPNQYKFFGIENWVQTEYEKYLLKCKEVNEKFVLPDKDISLDIKQLIYEPSSENIMWKRWNQLENMYE
;
A
#
# COMPACT_ATOMS: atom_id res chain seq x y z
N MET A 1 -24.85 3.22 -8.79
CA MET A 1 -24.11 3.41 -10.07
C MET A 1 -23.68 4.86 -10.20
N ILE A 2 -22.56 5.15 -10.89
CA ILE A 2 -22.20 6.55 -11.18
C ILE A 2 -22.95 7.00 -12.43
N LYS A 3 -23.64 8.12 -12.33
CA LYS A 3 -24.39 8.71 -13.44
C LYS A 3 -24.22 10.22 -13.44
N ASN A 4 -23.82 10.78 -14.60
CA ASN A 4 -23.60 12.22 -14.77
C ASN A 4 -22.68 12.86 -13.71
N GLY A 5 -21.64 12.14 -13.28
CA GLY A 5 -20.71 12.65 -12.25
C GLY A 5 -21.19 12.54 -10.81
N TYR A 6 -22.30 11.84 -10.56
CA TYR A 6 -22.83 11.59 -9.22
C TYR A 6 -22.82 10.11 -8.87
N ILE A 7 -22.50 9.78 -7.62
CA ILE A 7 -22.66 8.45 -7.09
C ILE A 7 -24.12 8.21 -6.65
N ASP A 8 -24.54 6.97 -6.73
CA ASP A 8 -25.76 6.53 -6.04
C ASP A 8 -25.46 6.32 -4.56
N LEU A 9 -25.80 7.29 -3.74
CA LEU A 9 -25.55 7.28 -2.30
C LEU A 9 -26.21 6.10 -1.60
N LEU A 10 -27.38 5.65 -2.06
CA LEU A 10 -28.07 4.50 -1.47
C LEU A 10 -27.31 3.22 -1.76
N GLU A 11 -26.83 3.06 -2.98
CA GLU A 11 -26.04 1.89 -3.38
C GLU A 11 -24.68 1.86 -2.64
N PHE A 12 -23.97 2.99 -2.57
CA PHE A 12 -22.69 3.10 -1.83
C PHE A 12 -22.87 2.79 -0.34
N ASN A 13 -23.93 3.31 0.28
CA ASN A 13 -24.23 3.07 1.68
C ASN A 13 -24.50 1.58 2.01
N LYS A 14 -25.01 0.79 1.07
CA LYS A 14 -25.18 -0.66 1.26
C LYS A 14 -23.83 -1.35 1.52
N TYR A 15 -22.79 -0.98 0.76
CA TYR A 15 -21.45 -1.58 0.93
C TYR A 15 -20.76 -1.07 2.20
N ILE A 16 -20.98 0.20 2.57
CA ILE A 16 -20.45 0.77 3.81
C ILE A 16 -21.09 0.06 5.02
N LYS A 17 -22.42 -0.10 5.04
CA LYS A 17 -23.14 -0.80 6.12
C LYS A 17 -22.69 -2.26 6.28
N LYS A 18 -22.25 -2.91 5.21
CA LYS A 18 -21.68 -4.27 5.24
C LYS A 18 -20.24 -4.31 5.76
N GLY A 19 -19.62 -3.16 6.06
CA GLY A 19 -18.24 -3.07 6.51
C GLY A 19 -17.17 -3.28 5.40
N TYR A 20 -17.58 -3.33 4.14
CA TYR A 20 -16.65 -3.54 3.02
C TYR A 20 -15.89 -2.28 2.62
N PHE A 21 -16.52 -1.12 2.88
CA PHE A 21 -15.94 0.19 2.55
C PHE A 21 -16.07 1.15 3.72
N THR A 22 -15.17 2.12 3.74
CA THR A 22 -15.19 3.24 4.66
C THR A 22 -15.65 4.51 3.95
N LYS A 23 -16.25 5.42 4.70
CA LYS A 23 -16.56 6.78 4.30
C LYS A 23 -16.01 7.71 5.38
N GLU A 24 -15.05 8.55 5.03
CA GLU A 24 -14.50 9.58 5.93
C GLU A 24 -14.99 10.95 5.47
N LYS A 25 -15.47 11.75 6.41
CA LYS A 25 -15.83 13.17 6.16
C LYS A 25 -14.60 14.03 6.39
N HIS A 26 -14.38 15.00 5.50
CA HIS A 26 -13.35 16.01 5.74
C HIS A 26 -13.74 16.87 6.96
N PRO A 27 -12.78 17.22 7.87
CA PRO A 27 -13.09 17.98 9.07
C PRO A 27 -13.66 19.37 8.77
N ASP A 28 -13.14 20.06 7.74
CA ASP A 28 -13.37 21.48 7.49
C ASP A 28 -14.12 21.78 6.18
N ALA A 29 -14.47 20.76 5.40
CA ALA A 29 -15.12 20.95 4.09
C ALA A 29 -16.27 19.96 3.86
N ASP A 30 -17.20 20.28 2.96
CA ASP A 30 -18.25 19.35 2.52
C ASP A 30 -17.71 18.32 1.53
N LEU A 31 -16.74 17.52 2.02
CA LEU A 31 -16.10 16.46 1.25
C LEU A 31 -16.17 15.13 1.99
N PHE A 32 -16.32 14.07 1.21
CA PHE A 32 -16.32 12.68 1.69
C PHE A 32 -15.41 11.85 0.81
N ILE A 33 -14.53 11.04 1.43
CA ILE A 33 -13.69 10.09 0.72
C ILE A 33 -14.16 8.66 0.99
N TYR A 34 -14.22 7.86 -0.06
CA TYR A 34 -14.58 6.45 -0.01
C TYR A 34 -13.37 5.58 -0.29
N GLY A 35 -13.15 4.58 0.56
CA GLY A 35 -12.08 3.60 0.41
C GLY A 35 -12.54 2.22 0.85
N TYR A 36 -11.87 1.17 0.37
CA TYR A 36 -12.18 -0.17 0.83
C TYR A 36 -11.59 -0.42 2.23
N SER A 37 -12.34 -1.16 3.04
CA SER A 37 -11.91 -1.60 4.37
C SER A 37 -10.83 -2.67 4.25
N THR A 38 -9.87 -2.64 5.16
CA THR A 38 -8.83 -3.68 5.31
C THR A 38 -9.17 -4.69 6.41
N GLY A 39 -10.39 -4.60 6.96
CA GLY A 39 -10.83 -5.53 8.00
C GLY A 39 -11.14 -6.94 7.45
N PRO A 40 -11.15 -7.96 8.34
CA PRO A 40 -11.38 -9.36 7.96
C PRO A 40 -12.68 -9.59 7.18
N VAL A 41 -13.74 -8.88 7.54
CA VAL A 41 -15.06 -8.99 6.88
C VAL A 41 -15.00 -8.56 5.43
N ALA A 42 -14.33 -7.45 5.15
CA ALA A 42 -14.16 -6.95 3.78
C ALA A 42 -13.28 -7.89 2.96
N ALA A 43 -12.19 -8.37 3.53
CA ALA A 43 -11.28 -9.26 2.87
C ALA A 43 -11.93 -10.56 2.38
N GLN A 44 -12.78 -11.16 3.21
CA GLN A 44 -13.44 -12.44 2.90
C GLN A 44 -14.63 -12.35 1.94
N ASN A 45 -15.34 -11.21 1.93
CA ASN A 45 -16.65 -11.12 1.29
C ASN A 45 -16.75 -10.03 0.22
N LEU A 46 -15.65 -9.31 -0.05
CA LEU A 46 -15.68 -8.22 -1.01
C LEU A 46 -15.71 -8.74 -2.45
N ASN A 47 -16.86 -8.61 -3.09
CA ASN A 47 -17.01 -8.86 -4.51
C ASN A 47 -16.80 -7.56 -5.31
N TRP A 48 -15.82 -7.58 -6.22
CA TRP A 48 -15.49 -6.45 -7.05
C TRP A 48 -16.44 -6.35 -8.25
N ASN A 49 -17.16 -5.25 -8.32
CA ASN A 49 -18.07 -4.90 -9.41
C ASN A 49 -17.87 -3.43 -9.83
N ASN A 50 -18.71 -2.92 -10.70
CA ASN A 50 -18.64 -1.55 -11.23
C ASN A 50 -18.64 -0.46 -10.17
N VAL A 51 -19.36 -0.69 -9.07
CA VAL A 51 -19.46 0.26 -7.97
C VAL A 51 -18.28 0.13 -7.05
N THR A 52 -18.02 -1.09 -6.58
CA THR A 52 -16.99 -1.36 -5.57
C THR A 52 -15.57 -1.06 -6.08
N ARG A 53 -15.30 -1.26 -7.37
CA ARG A 53 -14.00 -0.92 -7.96
C ARG A 53 -13.67 0.57 -7.95
N GLN A 54 -14.70 1.42 -7.95
CA GLN A 54 -14.53 2.86 -7.92
C GLN A 54 -14.40 3.46 -6.52
N MET A 55 -14.80 2.71 -5.49
CA MET A 55 -14.70 3.13 -4.09
C MET A 55 -13.26 3.01 -3.56
N ARG A 56 -12.34 3.73 -4.19
CA ARG A 56 -10.91 3.71 -3.89
C ARG A 56 -10.31 5.10 -4.08
N GLY A 57 -10.33 5.93 -3.02
CA GLY A 57 -9.90 7.32 -3.12
C GLY A 57 -10.87 8.17 -3.96
N LEU A 58 -12.15 7.83 -3.93
CA LEU A 58 -13.19 8.61 -4.57
C LEU A 58 -13.66 9.71 -3.63
N VAL A 59 -13.60 10.96 -4.06
CA VAL A 59 -14.01 12.13 -3.27
C VAL A 59 -15.29 12.72 -3.85
N THR A 60 -16.28 12.95 -2.98
CA THR A 60 -17.57 13.59 -3.36
C THR A 60 -17.94 14.67 -2.35
N ASN A 61 -18.90 15.51 -2.72
CA ASN A 61 -19.64 16.33 -1.75
C ASN A 61 -20.77 15.53 -1.08
N SER A 62 -21.56 16.18 -0.22
CA SER A 62 -22.72 15.59 0.48
C SER A 62 -23.83 15.12 -0.43
N GLU A 63 -23.98 15.73 -1.60
CA GLU A 63 -24.96 15.36 -2.62
C GLU A 63 -24.50 14.16 -3.48
N GLY A 64 -23.27 13.72 -3.32
CA GLY A 64 -22.68 12.63 -4.09
C GLY A 64 -22.04 13.05 -5.41
N LYS A 65 -21.89 14.37 -5.67
CA LYS A 65 -21.15 14.87 -6.83
C LYS A 65 -19.67 14.50 -6.70
N ILE A 66 -19.12 13.87 -7.73
CA ILE A 66 -17.71 13.49 -7.76
C ILE A 66 -16.85 14.73 -7.99
N LEU A 67 -15.89 14.96 -7.11
CA LEU A 67 -14.95 16.08 -7.14
C LEU A 67 -13.53 15.63 -7.42
N SER A 68 -13.18 14.41 -7.00
CA SER A 68 -11.92 13.75 -7.35
C SER A 68 -12.10 12.25 -7.36
N ARG A 69 -11.26 11.55 -8.11
CA ARG A 69 -11.26 10.08 -8.17
C ARG A 69 -9.88 9.51 -8.39
N SER A 70 -9.64 8.33 -7.86
CA SER A 70 -8.46 7.55 -8.17
C SER A 70 -8.72 6.56 -9.31
N PHE A 71 -7.67 5.83 -9.71
CA PHE A 71 -7.86 4.68 -10.58
C PHE A 71 -8.84 3.69 -9.95
N GLU A 72 -9.71 3.12 -10.76
CA GLU A 72 -10.49 1.97 -10.34
C GLU A 72 -9.58 0.86 -9.83
N LYS A 73 -10.10 -0.01 -8.98
CA LYS A 73 -9.36 -1.20 -8.58
C LYS A 73 -8.99 -2.03 -9.80
N PHE A 74 -7.71 -2.26 -10.00
CA PHE A 74 -7.15 -3.16 -11.00
C PHE A 74 -6.31 -4.24 -10.33
N PHE A 75 -6.11 -5.35 -11.03
CA PHE A 75 -5.60 -6.58 -10.45
C PHE A 75 -4.27 -6.99 -11.07
N THR A 76 -3.66 -8.02 -10.48
CA THR A 76 -2.45 -8.62 -11.01
C THR A 76 -2.75 -9.34 -12.33
N PHE A 77 -1.74 -9.39 -13.20
CA PHE A 77 -1.81 -10.07 -14.49
C PHE A 77 -2.33 -11.50 -14.38
N ASN A 78 -1.85 -12.25 -13.39
CA ASN A 78 -2.26 -13.64 -13.17
C ASN A 78 -3.77 -13.81 -12.91
N LYS A 79 -4.44 -12.81 -12.30
CA LYS A 79 -5.89 -12.86 -12.10
C LYS A 79 -6.70 -12.79 -13.40
N TYR A 80 -6.11 -12.26 -14.47
CA TYR A 80 -6.75 -12.22 -15.78
C TYR A 80 -6.44 -13.43 -16.64
N LEU A 81 -5.38 -14.17 -16.33
CA LEU A 81 -5.01 -15.40 -17.05
C LEU A 81 -5.64 -16.66 -16.45
N SER A 82 -5.88 -16.67 -15.13
CA SER A 82 -6.55 -17.77 -14.48
C SER A 82 -8.03 -17.79 -14.87
N GLU A 83 -8.68 -18.94 -14.79
CA GLU A 83 -10.11 -19.15 -15.04
C GLU A 83 -11.04 -18.29 -14.18
N ASN A 84 -10.48 -17.63 -13.17
CA ASN A 84 -11.15 -16.64 -12.33
C ASN A 84 -11.27 -15.31 -13.07
N LYS A 85 -12.17 -15.28 -13.96
CA LYS A 85 -12.64 -14.19 -14.79
C LYS A 85 -12.95 -12.96 -13.94
N VAL A 86 -12.22 -11.85 -14.14
CA VAL A 86 -12.52 -10.57 -13.48
C VAL A 86 -13.77 -10.00 -14.12
N LEU A 87 -14.82 -9.79 -13.33
CA LEU A 87 -15.99 -9.04 -13.76
C LEU A 87 -15.59 -7.60 -14.09
N LEU A 88 -15.79 -7.22 -15.35
CA LEU A 88 -15.65 -5.84 -15.80
C LEU A 88 -16.86 -5.00 -15.38
N SER A 89 -16.73 -3.69 -15.60
CA SER A 89 -17.73 -2.70 -15.21
C SER A 89 -19.12 -2.90 -15.81
N ASP A 90 -19.27 -3.67 -16.85
CA ASP A 90 -20.52 -4.03 -17.53
C ASP A 90 -21.04 -5.44 -17.19
N GLY A 91 -20.40 -6.11 -16.22
CA GLY A 91 -20.74 -7.50 -15.86
C GLY A 91 -20.13 -8.55 -16.78
N GLN A 92 -19.38 -8.16 -17.79
CA GLN A 92 -18.70 -9.08 -18.68
C GLN A 92 -17.39 -9.57 -18.05
N VAL A 93 -17.06 -10.77 -18.37
CA VAL A 93 -15.80 -11.42 -18.03
C VAL A 93 -14.83 -11.20 -19.16
N ALA A 94 -13.82 -10.39 -18.96
CA ALA A 94 -12.86 -10.13 -20.01
C ALA A 94 -11.49 -10.71 -19.69
N GLY A 95 -10.89 -11.26 -20.74
CA GLY A 95 -9.44 -11.39 -20.82
C GLY A 95 -8.76 -10.01 -20.99
N LEU A 96 -7.45 -10.02 -21.17
CA LEU A 96 -6.70 -8.80 -21.46
C LEU A 96 -7.17 -8.16 -22.78
N PRO A 97 -7.31 -6.82 -22.83
CA PRO A 97 -7.67 -6.13 -24.06
C PRO A 97 -6.65 -6.41 -25.18
N LYS A 98 -7.13 -6.57 -26.40
CA LYS A 98 -6.29 -6.62 -27.61
C LYS A 98 -6.09 -5.21 -28.15
N LEU A 99 -5.49 -4.34 -27.35
CA LEU A 99 -5.27 -2.91 -27.64
C LEU A 99 -3.80 -2.57 -27.41
N PRO A 100 -3.28 -1.51 -28.04
CA PRO A 100 -1.99 -0.95 -27.69
C PRO A 100 -1.90 -0.61 -26.22
N TYR A 101 -0.71 -0.75 -25.64
CA TYR A 101 -0.46 -0.48 -24.23
C TYR A 101 0.91 0.15 -24.00
N LYS A 102 1.04 0.77 -22.84
CA LYS A 102 2.31 1.26 -22.30
C LYS A 102 2.69 0.50 -21.04
N ILE A 103 3.99 0.41 -20.79
CA ILE A 103 4.58 -0.27 -19.63
C ILE A 103 5.23 0.76 -18.75
N TYR A 104 4.66 1.04 -17.59
CA TYR A 104 5.21 1.96 -16.62
C TYR A 104 5.84 1.23 -15.44
N GLU A 105 6.89 1.80 -14.89
CA GLU A 105 7.45 1.32 -13.63
C GLU A 105 6.39 1.37 -12.54
N LYS A 106 6.22 0.26 -11.82
CA LYS A 106 5.40 0.26 -10.62
C LYS A 106 6.24 0.75 -9.45
N LEU A 107 5.88 1.91 -8.94
CA LEU A 107 6.54 2.53 -7.80
C LEU A 107 5.95 1.98 -6.49
N ASP A 108 6.78 1.94 -5.45
CA ASP A 108 6.49 1.42 -4.12
C ASP A 108 6.52 2.57 -3.10
N GLY A 109 5.45 3.30 -3.02
CA GLY A 109 5.26 4.43 -2.12
C GLY A 109 3.86 4.48 -1.56
N SER A 110 3.28 5.67 -1.52
CA SER A 110 1.90 5.87 -1.07
C SER A 110 1.08 6.56 -2.14
N LEU A 111 0.00 5.89 -2.56
CA LEU A 111 -0.96 6.51 -3.49
C LEU A 111 -1.53 7.79 -2.89
N ALA A 112 -1.43 8.88 -3.64
CA ALA A 112 -1.96 10.19 -3.28
C ALA A 112 -2.89 10.71 -4.39
N VAL A 113 -4.05 11.19 -4.01
CA VAL A 113 -5.13 11.65 -4.90
C VAL A 113 -5.37 13.12 -4.63
N LEU A 114 -5.21 13.95 -5.64
CA LEU A 114 -5.42 15.38 -5.52
C LEU A 114 -6.90 15.73 -5.39
N TYR A 115 -7.21 16.59 -4.44
CA TYR A 115 -8.53 17.19 -4.28
C TYR A 115 -8.39 18.68 -3.93
N TRP A 116 -9.48 19.41 -4.00
CA TRP A 116 -9.50 20.84 -3.80
C TRP A 116 -10.36 21.23 -2.60
N ILE A 117 -9.87 22.20 -1.82
CA ILE A 117 -10.68 22.99 -0.91
C ILE A 117 -10.56 24.42 -1.44
N ASP A 118 -11.67 24.98 -1.88
CA ASP A 118 -11.71 26.26 -2.60
C ASP A 118 -10.73 26.25 -3.81
N ASP A 119 -9.67 27.05 -3.74
CA ASP A 119 -8.66 27.17 -4.78
C ASP A 119 -7.31 26.53 -4.39
N VAL A 120 -7.28 25.83 -3.28
CA VAL A 120 -6.04 25.20 -2.76
C VAL A 120 -6.09 23.70 -2.98
N PRO A 121 -5.08 23.10 -3.64
CA PRO A 121 -5.01 21.67 -3.84
C PRO A 121 -4.39 20.96 -2.61
N TYR A 122 -4.93 19.80 -2.28
CA TYR A 122 -4.48 18.91 -1.22
C TYR A 122 -4.37 17.48 -1.74
N LEU A 123 -3.72 16.62 -0.98
CA LEU A 123 -3.60 15.20 -1.29
C LEU A 123 -4.25 14.33 -0.21
N ALA A 124 -5.13 13.44 -0.65
CA ALA A 124 -5.70 12.38 0.17
C ALA A 124 -5.02 11.05 -0.15
N THR A 125 -5.01 10.14 0.80
CA THR A 125 -4.69 8.73 0.52
C THR A 125 -5.89 8.02 -0.12
N GLN A 126 -5.77 6.74 -0.33
CA GLN A 126 -6.85 5.90 -0.88
C GLN A 126 -8.17 5.96 -0.08
N ARG A 127 -8.16 6.40 1.20
CA ARG A 127 -9.34 6.36 2.08
C ARG A 127 -9.38 7.44 3.18
N SER A 128 -8.41 8.34 3.21
CA SER A 128 -8.34 9.34 4.28
C SER A 128 -7.77 10.66 3.81
N PHE A 129 -8.39 11.75 4.27
CA PHE A 129 -7.89 13.11 4.13
C PHE A 129 -6.85 13.45 5.20
N THR A 130 -6.94 12.81 6.38
CA THR A 130 -6.26 13.26 7.62
C THR A 130 -5.15 12.34 8.08
N SER A 131 -4.94 11.20 7.40
CA SER A 131 -3.85 10.28 7.73
C SER A 131 -2.48 10.97 7.64
N LEU A 132 -1.50 10.50 8.41
CA LEU A 132 -0.13 11.03 8.34
C LEU A 132 0.42 11.02 6.91
N LYS A 133 0.09 9.97 6.14
CA LYS A 133 0.48 9.88 4.73
C LYS A 133 -0.17 10.95 3.86
N ALA A 134 -1.45 11.27 4.08
CA ALA A 134 -2.14 12.35 3.36
C ALA A 134 -1.52 13.71 3.69
N LYS A 135 -1.30 14.00 4.96
CA LYS A 135 -0.68 15.24 5.44
C LYS A 135 0.73 15.40 4.84
N ARG A 136 1.57 14.36 4.95
CA ARG A 136 2.93 14.41 4.43
C ARG A 136 2.96 14.60 2.92
N SER A 137 2.09 13.92 2.17
CA SER A 137 1.98 14.11 0.73
C SER A 137 1.56 15.56 0.38
N THR A 138 0.65 16.14 1.14
CA THR A 138 0.23 17.55 0.97
C THR A 138 1.38 18.52 1.27
N GLU A 139 2.16 18.27 2.33
CA GLU A 139 3.35 19.08 2.65
C GLU A 139 4.36 19.07 1.48
N ILE A 140 4.64 17.89 0.90
CA ILE A 140 5.52 17.77 -0.27
C ILE A 140 4.94 18.54 -1.46
N LEU A 141 3.63 18.43 -1.72
CA LEU A 141 2.95 19.16 -2.79
C LEU A 141 3.13 20.67 -2.65
N HIS A 142 2.87 21.19 -1.45
CA HIS A 142 2.94 22.63 -1.19
C HIS A 142 4.38 23.14 -1.17
N LYS A 143 5.31 22.38 -0.61
CA LYS A 143 6.73 22.76 -0.51
C LYS A 143 7.42 22.77 -1.87
N ASN A 144 7.23 21.69 -2.65
CA ASN A 144 8.02 21.48 -3.85
C ASN A 144 7.30 21.92 -5.13
N TYR A 145 5.95 22.01 -5.13
CA TYR A 145 5.15 22.13 -6.35
C TYR A 145 4.11 23.25 -6.33
N SER A 146 4.12 24.15 -5.31
CA SER A 146 3.19 25.27 -5.26
C SER A 146 3.22 26.18 -6.50
N HIS A 147 4.37 26.29 -7.15
CA HIS A 147 4.55 27.05 -8.39
C HIS A 147 3.86 26.43 -9.61
N LEU A 148 3.30 25.22 -9.48
CA LEU A 148 2.56 24.54 -10.55
C LEU A 148 1.04 24.61 -10.36
N PHE A 149 0.53 25.19 -9.27
CA PHE A 149 -0.89 25.12 -8.95
C PHE A 149 -1.77 25.73 -10.03
N ASP A 150 -1.33 26.79 -10.70
CA ASP A 150 -2.04 27.44 -11.81
C ASP A 150 -2.15 26.55 -13.07
N ARG A 151 -1.34 25.49 -13.16
CA ARG A 151 -1.40 24.52 -14.25
C ARG A 151 -2.39 23.39 -13.98
N LEU A 152 -2.83 23.25 -12.73
CA LEU A 152 -3.76 22.21 -12.32
C LEU A 152 -5.18 22.63 -12.60
N LYS A 153 -5.99 21.71 -13.15
CA LYS A 153 -7.40 21.95 -13.49
C LYS A 153 -8.31 21.22 -12.52
N LYS A 154 -9.35 21.89 -12.03
CA LYS A 154 -10.29 21.36 -11.04
C LYS A 154 -11.24 20.27 -11.59
N ASP A 155 -11.43 20.21 -12.89
CA ASP A 155 -12.23 19.19 -13.57
C ASP A 155 -11.49 17.85 -13.73
N ARG A 156 -10.23 17.80 -13.32
CA ARG A 156 -9.35 16.64 -13.41
C ARG A 156 -8.81 16.25 -12.04
N THR A 157 -8.57 14.97 -11.86
CA THR A 157 -7.82 14.45 -10.72
C THR A 157 -6.42 14.04 -11.14
N TYR A 158 -5.44 14.53 -10.43
CA TYR A 158 -4.04 14.17 -10.56
C TYR A 158 -3.72 13.12 -9.50
N ILE A 159 -3.15 11.99 -9.93
CA ILE A 159 -2.88 10.84 -9.09
C ILE A 159 -1.38 10.64 -9.04
N PHE A 160 -0.85 10.56 -7.83
CA PHE A 160 0.60 10.45 -7.58
C PHE A 160 0.94 9.19 -6.79
N GLU A 161 2.19 8.75 -6.91
CA GLU A 161 2.87 7.98 -5.89
C GLU A 161 3.75 8.93 -5.09
N ALA A 162 3.42 9.10 -3.81
CA ALA A 162 4.23 9.89 -2.90
C ALA A 162 5.39 9.02 -2.37
N ILE A 163 6.60 9.45 -2.65
CA ILE A 163 7.84 8.78 -2.25
C ILE A 163 8.54 9.64 -1.22
N TYR A 164 8.75 9.13 -0.03
CA TYR A 164 9.50 9.73 1.07
C TYR A 164 9.90 8.61 2.04
N THR A 165 10.84 8.87 2.94
CA THR A 165 11.46 7.83 3.79
C THR A 165 10.43 6.97 4.52
N GLU A 166 9.41 7.58 5.15
CA GLU A 166 8.39 6.86 5.94
C GLU A 166 7.30 6.19 5.07
N SER A 167 7.25 6.50 3.76
CA SER A 167 6.33 5.82 2.82
C SER A 167 6.92 4.53 2.25
N LYS A 168 8.22 4.34 2.38
CA LYS A 168 8.97 3.20 1.88
C LYS A 168 8.39 1.89 2.44
N VAL A 169 8.15 0.93 1.56
CA VAL A 169 7.79 -0.44 1.95
C VAL A 169 9.00 -1.34 1.76
N LEU A 170 9.52 -1.46 0.54
CA LEU A 170 10.64 -2.34 0.20
C LEU A 170 11.69 -1.69 -0.70
N ILE A 171 11.24 -0.81 -1.61
CA ILE A 171 12.14 -0.24 -2.61
C ILE A 171 12.93 0.90 -1.99
N ASP A 172 14.25 0.84 -2.17
CA ASP A 172 15.11 1.91 -1.72
C ASP A 172 15.20 3.02 -2.77
N TYR A 173 14.68 4.18 -2.41
CA TYR A 173 14.77 5.41 -3.21
C TYR A 173 15.80 6.39 -2.63
N GLY A 174 16.61 5.97 -1.65
CA GLY A 174 17.49 6.86 -0.89
C GLY A 174 16.68 7.90 -0.09
N GLU A 175 17.18 9.12 -0.06
CA GLU A 175 16.53 10.25 0.62
C GLU A 175 15.50 11.00 -0.27
N LYS A 176 15.03 10.35 -1.32
CA LYS A 176 14.07 10.97 -2.25
C LYS A 176 12.79 11.34 -1.54
N GLU A 177 12.38 12.60 -1.69
CA GLU A 177 11.10 13.15 -1.23
C GLU A 177 10.39 13.81 -2.40
N ASP A 178 9.39 13.12 -2.98
CA ASP A 178 8.84 13.49 -4.27
C ASP A 178 7.41 13.00 -4.50
N LEU A 179 6.72 13.63 -5.46
CA LEU A 179 5.41 13.21 -5.98
C LEU A 179 5.55 12.80 -7.44
N ILE A 180 5.42 11.52 -7.71
CA ILE A 180 5.53 10.99 -9.06
C ILE A 180 4.15 10.87 -9.68
N LEU A 181 3.87 11.63 -10.73
CA LEU A 181 2.59 11.62 -11.42
C LEU A 181 2.37 10.28 -12.12
N LEU A 182 1.29 9.60 -11.75
CA LEU A 182 0.89 8.30 -12.29
C LEU A 182 -0.21 8.39 -13.34
N GLY A 183 -1.05 9.41 -13.25
CA GLY A 183 -2.17 9.60 -14.18
C GLY A 183 -2.97 10.84 -13.90
N ILE A 184 -3.72 11.26 -14.91
CA ILE A 184 -4.67 12.37 -14.85
C ILE A 184 -6.01 11.83 -15.31
N LEU A 185 -7.05 11.94 -14.48
CA LEU A 185 -8.39 11.46 -14.79
C LEU A 185 -9.39 12.60 -14.91
N ASP A 186 -10.28 12.47 -15.85
CA ASP A 186 -11.49 13.29 -15.92
C ASP A 186 -12.42 12.96 -14.74
N ASN A 187 -12.82 13.97 -13.97
CA ASN A 187 -13.62 13.75 -12.75
C ASN A 187 -15.01 13.21 -13.08
N LEU A 188 -15.60 13.64 -14.18
CA LEU A 188 -16.95 13.26 -14.58
C LEU A 188 -17.00 11.83 -15.13
N THR A 189 -16.13 11.53 -16.09
CA THR A 189 -16.17 10.27 -16.85
C THR A 189 -15.24 9.20 -16.31
N GLY A 190 -14.17 9.58 -15.60
CA GLY A 190 -13.10 8.67 -15.17
C GLY A 190 -12.15 8.27 -16.29
N LYS A 191 -12.25 8.86 -17.46
CA LYS A 191 -11.32 8.60 -18.56
C LYS A 191 -9.94 9.20 -18.27
N ASP A 192 -8.92 8.51 -18.77
CA ASP A 192 -7.55 9.01 -18.71
C ASP A 192 -7.35 10.18 -19.66
N TYR A 193 -6.71 11.23 -19.18
CA TYR A 193 -6.00 12.19 -20.02
C TYR A 193 -4.58 11.68 -20.30
N PRO A 194 -3.98 12.05 -21.44
CA PRO A 194 -2.56 11.87 -21.64
C PRO A 194 -1.76 12.49 -20.49
N LEU A 195 -0.66 11.86 -20.11
CA LEU A 195 0.30 12.47 -19.17
C LEU A 195 0.92 13.68 -19.87
N GLU A 196 0.47 14.86 -19.48
CA GLU A 196 1.01 16.14 -19.94
C GLU A 196 2.25 16.50 -19.09
N ASP A 197 3.24 17.14 -19.69
CA ASP A 197 4.35 17.72 -18.94
C ASP A 197 3.87 19.01 -18.26
N ILE A 198 3.39 18.86 -17.05
CA ILE A 198 2.95 19.96 -16.18
C ILE A 198 3.99 20.32 -15.12
N GLY A 199 5.17 19.71 -15.17
CA GLY A 199 6.29 19.97 -14.28
C GLY A 199 6.45 18.94 -13.14
N PHE A 200 5.58 17.93 -13.04
CA PHE A 200 5.77 16.80 -12.10
C PHE A 200 6.57 15.69 -12.78
N PRO A 201 7.48 15.03 -12.05
CA PRO A 201 8.09 13.81 -12.55
C PRO A 201 7.03 12.72 -12.76
N THR A 202 7.24 11.87 -13.77
CA THR A 202 6.33 10.77 -14.10
C THR A 202 7.01 9.42 -13.84
N ALA A 203 6.21 8.36 -13.70
CA ALA A 203 6.74 7.00 -13.65
C ALA A 203 7.48 6.68 -14.95
N LYS A 204 8.63 6.00 -14.84
CA LYS A 204 9.42 5.62 -16.02
C LYS A 204 8.59 4.79 -16.99
N ASP A 205 8.55 5.24 -18.25
CA ASP A 205 7.96 4.49 -19.37
C ASP A 205 9.01 3.50 -19.90
N TRP A 206 8.77 2.21 -19.69
CA TRP A 206 9.63 1.11 -20.12
C TRP A 206 9.23 0.54 -21.48
N THR A 207 8.22 1.08 -22.14
CA THR A 207 7.66 0.49 -23.37
C THR A 207 8.72 0.29 -24.45
N LYS A 208 9.57 1.29 -24.68
CA LYS A 208 10.65 1.21 -25.68
C LYS A 208 11.77 0.27 -25.26
N ASP A 209 12.14 0.30 -23.98
CA ASP A 209 13.23 -0.54 -23.45
C ASP A 209 12.87 -2.03 -23.49
N LEU A 210 11.57 -2.33 -23.35
CA LEU A 210 11.03 -3.68 -23.36
C LEU A 210 10.41 -4.08 -24.70
N SER A 211 10.58 -3.30 -25.74
CA SER A 211 10.02 -3.57 -27.09
C SER A 211 10.48 -4.87 -27.71
N LYS A 212 11.55 -5.49 -27.21
CA LYS A 212 12.05 -6.80 -27.62
C LYS A 212 11.34 -7.97 -26.94
N ILE A 213 10.54 -7.69 -25.91
CA ILE A 213 9.77 -8.69 -25.19
C ILE A 213 8.46 -8.90 -25.94
N ILE A 214 8.25 -10.11 -26.43
CA ILE A 214 7.16 -10.45 -27.36
C ILE A 214 5.83 -10.54 -26.64
N THR A 215 5.79 -10.96 -25.38
CA THR A 215 4.56 -11.22 -24.63
C THR A 215 4.57 -10.63 -23.23
N LEU A 216 3.37 -10.34 -22.70
CA LEU A 216 3.22 -9.92 -21.29
C LEU A 216 3.61 -11.04 -20.32
N ASP A 217 3.57 -12.30 -20.77
CA ASP A 217 4.01 -13.44 -19.97
C ASP A 217 5.51 -13.40 -19.69
N GLU A 218 6.30 -12.94 -20.65
CA GLU A 218 7.75 -12.75 -20.44
C GLU A 218 8.04 -11.62 -19.45
N LEU A 219 7.18 -10.58 -19.39
CA LEU A 219 7.32 -9.50 -18.42
C LEU A 219 7.17 -9.97 -16.97
N LYS A 220 6.31 -10.96 -16.70
CA LYS A 220 6.12 -11.49 -15.34
C LYS A 220 7.34 -12.25 -14.82
N ASP A 221 8.13 -12.81 -15.72
CA ASP A 221 9.33 -13.60 -15.42
C ASP A 221 10.57 -12.71 -15.24
N LEU A 222 10.46 -11.43 -15.61
CA LEU A 222 11.49 -10.45 -15.26
C LEU A 222 11.54 -10.29 -13.73
N ASN A 223 12.75 -10.25 -13.21
CA ASN A 223 13.00 -10.11 -11.78
C ASN A 223 14.07 -9.03 -11.54
N LEU A 224 13.69 -7.78 -11.79
CA LEU A 224 14.60 -6.64 -11.64
C LEU A 224 14.75 -6.28 -10.17
N LYS A 225 15.98 -6.31 -9.69
CA LYS A 225 16.30 -5.95 -8.29
C LYS A 225 15.95 -4.49 -8.00
N ASN A 226 15.55 -4.20 -6.77
CA ASN A 226 15.11 -2.89 -6.30
C ASN A 226 14.02 -2.24 -7.18
N LYS A 227 13.09 -3.07 -7.69
CA LYS A 227 11.90 -2.67 -8.45
C LYS A 227 10.71 -3.49 -8.01
N GLU A 228 9.54 -2.85 -7.79
CA GLU A 228 8.33 -3.60 -7.43
C GLU A 228 7.79 -4.41 -8.62
N GLY A 229 7.82 -3.83 -9.81
CA GLY A 229 7.24 -4.43 -11.01
C GLY A 229 6.83 -3.41 -12.04
N PHE A 230 5.75 -3.73 -12.77
CA PHE A 230 5.19 -2.87 -13.81
C PHE A 230 3.69 -2.64 -13.64
N VAL A 231 3.21 -1.51 -14.18
CA VAL A 231 1.80 -1.25 -14.49
C VAL A 231 1.66 -1.16 -16.00
N ILE A 232 0.83 -2.03 -16.55
CA ILE A 232 0.47 -2.01 -17.97
C ILE A 232 -0.80 -1.19 -18.12
N VAL A 233 -0.77 -0.16 -18.95
CA VAL A 233 -1.89 0.74 -19.20
C VAL A 233 -2.28 0.65 -20.68
N TYR A 234 -3.47 0.13 -20.95
CA TYR A 234 -4.02 0.03 -22.30
C TYR A 234 -4.65 1.36 -22.74
N GLU A 235 -4.75 1.58 -24.05
CA GLU A 235 -5.30 2.83 -24.63
C GLU A 235 -6.72 3.17 -24.13
N ASN A 236 -7.50 2.16 -23.75
CA ASN A 236 -8.85 2.37 -23.20
C ASN A 236 -8.86 2.66 -21.69
N GLY A 237 -7.70 2.86 -21.08
CA GLY A 237 -7.54 3.09 -19.64
C GLY A 237 -7.55 1.84 -18.77
N PHE A 238 -7.73 0.64 -19.36
CA PHE A 238 -7.64 -0.61 -18.62
C PHE A 238 -6.22 -0.82 -18.09
N ARG A 239 -6.11 -1.29 -16.84
CA ARG A 239 -4.82 -1.46 -16.17
C ARG A 239 -4.66 -2.85 -15.61
N VAL A 240 -3.45 -3.36 -15.68
CA VAL A 240 -2.98 -4.55 -14.96
C VAL A 240 -1.64 -4.28 -14.33
N LYS A 241 -1.35 -4.97 -13.23
CA LYS A 241 -0.06 -4.87 -12.57
C LYS A 241 0.67 -6.21 -12.60
N ILE A 242 1.97 -6.13 -12.77
CA ILE A 242 2.91 -7.25 -12.64
C ILE A 242 3.81 -6.90 -11.47
N LYS A 243 3.90 -7.79 -10.49
CA LYS A 243 4.87 -7.67 -9.39
C LYS A 243 5.97 -8.71 -9.59
N PHE A 244 7.21 -8.31 -9.40
CA PHE A 244 8.34 -9.21 -9.53
C PHE A 244 8.35 -10.28 -8.44
N PRO A 245 8.84 -11.49 -8.73
CA PRO A 245 8.89 -12.58 -7.76
C PRO A 245 9.57 -12.18 -6.46
N TRP A 246 10.78 -11.61 -6.53
CA TRP A 246 11.52 -11.18 -5.35
C TRP A 246 10.74 -10.17 -4.49
N TYR A 247 10.03 -9.22 -5.14
CA TYR A 247 9.23 -8.23 -4.41
C TYR A 247 8.04 -8.88 -3.70
N LYS A 248 7.37 -9.85 -4.35
CA LYS A 248 6.26 -10.59 -3.73
C LYS A 248 6.73 -11.34 -2.49
N GLU A 249 7.83 -12.05 -2.60
CA GLU A 249 8.41 -12.82 -1.48
C GLU A 249 8.81 -11.88 -0.34
N ALA A 250 9.54 -10.81 -0.65
CA ALA A 250 9.93 -9.82 0.34
C ALA A 250 8.73 -9.13 0.99
N HIS A 251 7.70 -8.77 0.22
CA HIS A 251 6.48 -8.14 0.73
C HIS A 251 5.68 -9.06 1.66
N ILE A 252 5.63 -10.37 1.36
CA ILE A 252 5.04 -11.37 2.23
C ILE A 252 5.78 -11.39 3.58
N LEU A 253 7.12 -11.41 3.54
CA LEU A 253 7.93 -11.40 4.76
C LEU A 253 7.71 -10.14 5.60
N VAL A 254 7.70 -8.94 4.99
CA VAL A 254 7.42 -7.67 5.69
C VAL A 254 6.04 -7.70 6.34
N ASN A 255 5.02 -8.13 5.61
CA ASN A 255 3.67 -8.22 6.17
C ASN A 255 3.61 -9.19 7.35
N LYS A 256 4.34 -10.29 7.28
CA LYS A 256 4.47 -11.26 8.39
C LYS A 256 5.09 -10.62 9.63
N ILE A 257 6.14 -9.82 9.45
CA ILE A 257 6.81 -9.09 10.53
C ILE A 257 5.87 -8.07 11.18
N ILE A 258 5.25 -7.21 10.36
CA ILE A 258 4.31 -6.17 10.85
C ILE A 258 3.19 -6.79 11.69
N GLN A 259 2.69 -7.96 11.29
CA GLN A 259 1.65 -8.64 12.04
C GLN A 259 2.13 -9.27 13.32
N TYR A 260 3.32 -9.82 13.28
CA TYR A 260 3.91 -10.35 14.49
C TYR A 260 4.17 -9.24 15.51
N GLU A 261 4.66 -8.08 15.09
CA GLU A 261 4.78 -6.89 15.93
C GLU A 261 3.44 -6.49 16.54
N TYR A 262 2.38 -6.45 15.71
CA TYR A 262 1.03 -6.17 16.19
C TYR A 262 0.55 -7.22 17.20
N TYR A 263 0.79 -8.50 16.94
CA TYR A 263 0.41 -9.57 17.84
C TYR A 263 1.12 -9.46 19.20
N ILE A 264 2.42 -9.18 19.19
CA ILE A 264 3.19 -8.99 20.42
C ILE A 264 2.68 -7.74 21.17
N ASP A 265 2.39 -6.63 20.50
CA ASP A 265 1.81 -5.44 21.12
C ASP A 265 0.47 -5.75 21.78
N VAL A 266 -0.41 -6.52 21.10
CA VAL A 266 -1.69 -6.95 21.67
C VAL A 266 -1.49 -7.85 22.90
N VAL A 267 -0.59 -8.83 22.83
CA VAL A 267 -0.28 -9.71 23.96
C VAL A 267 0.32 -8.92 25.11
N GLN A 268 1.23 -7.99 24.84
CA GLN A 268 1.81 -7.13 25.88
C GLN A 268 0.77 -6.24 26.53
N ARG A 269 -0.17 -5.66 25.75
CA ARG A 269 -1.28 -4.86 26.32
C ARG A 269 -2.18 -5.71 27.21
N GLN A 270 -2.46 -6.93 26.82
CA GLN A 270 -3.23 -7.86 27.66
C GLN A 270 -2.47 -8.24 28.93
N LEU A 271 -1.17 -8.54 28.83
CA LEU A 271 -0.30 -8.81 29.98
C LEU A 271 -0.17 -7.59 30.88
N LYS A 272 -0.02 -6.37 30.31
CA LYS A 272 -0.03 -5.11 31.09
C LYS A 272 -1.31 -4.93 31.90
N GLY A 273 -2.48 -5.20 31.27
CA GLY A 273 -3.77 -5.15 31.93
C GLY A 273 -3.91 -6.14 33.09
N LEU A 274 -3.32 -7.35 32.93
CA LEU A 274 -3.32 -8.39 33.97
C LEU A 274 -2.30 -8.14 35.11
N LEU A 275 -1.16 -7.51 34.78
CA LEU A 275 -0.03 -7.38 35.70
C LEU A 275 0.16 -5.95 36.21
N CYS A 276 -0.73 -5.02 35.88
CA CYS A 276 -0.59 -3.58 36.26
C CYS A 276 0.77 -2.99 35.92
N LEU A 277 1.35 -3.35 34.79
CA LEU A 277 2.66 -2.85 34.37
C LEU A 277 2.58 -1.37 33.94
N PRO A 278 3.58 -0.54 34.28
CA PRO A 278 3.61 0.87 33.88
C PRO A 278 3.62 1.06 32.37
N GLU A 279 2.89 2.08 31.88
CA GLU A 279 2.60 2.29 30.45
C GLU A 279 3.82 2.54 29.53
N ASN A 280 5.02 2.73 30.08
CA ASN A 280 6.04 3.45 29.35
C ASN A 280 7.14 2.65 28.67
N ASN A 281 7.21 1.33 28.70
CA ASN A 281 8.52 0.77 28.37
C ASN A 281 8.69 -0.48 27.53
N ILE A 282 7.64 -1.06 26.94
CA ILE A 282 7.87 -2.22 26.08
C ILE A 282 6.99 -2.09 24.83
N SER A 283 7.43 -1.31 23.85
CA SER A 283 6.94 -1.46 22.49
C SER A 283 7.88 -2.42 21.74
N THR A 284 7.32 -3.33 21.00
CA THR A 284 8.03 -4.22 20.08
C THR A 284 8.85 -3.45 19.06
N ASP A 285 8.38 -2.30 18.63
CA ASP A 285 9.12 -1.38 17.76
C ASP A 285 10.50 -1.01 18.33
N ILE A 286 10.56 -0.80 19.66
CA ILE A 286 11.82 -0.46 20.33
C ILE A 286 12.74 -1.69 20.35
N LEU A 287 12.20 -2.87 20.63
CA LEU A 287 12.98 -4.10 20.67
C LEU A 287 13.58 -4.44 19.30
N TRP A 288 12.75 -4.37 18.26
CA TRP A 288 13.18 -4.64 16.89
C TRP A 288 14.15 -3.60 16.35
N LYS A 289 13.92 -2.31 16.59
CA LYS A 289 14.87 -1.25 16.27
C LYS A 289 16.23 -1.47 16.96
N ARG A 290 16.22 -1.99 18.17
CA ARG A 290 17.44 -2.28 18.91
C ARG A 290 18.20 -3.47 18.33
N PHE A 291 17.50 -4.56 17.98
CA PHE A 291 18.12 -5.68 17.25
C PHE A 291 18.67 -5.23 15.89
N HIS A 292 18.01 -4.31 15.25
CA HIS A 292 18.47 -3.69 14.01
C HIS A 292 19.74 -2.86 14.17
N ASN A 293 19.89 -2.20 15.29
CA ASN A 293 21.06 -1.40 15.62
C ASN A 293 22.19 -2.25 16.20
N ASP A 294 22.14 -3.57 16.03
CA ASP A 294 23.11 -4.53 16.55
C ASP A 294 23.28 -4.49 18.08
N GLU A 295 22.29 -3.95 18.82
CA GLU A 295 22.32 -3.98 20.28
C GLU A 295 22.21 -5.43 20.77
N SER A 296 23.07 -5.80 21.67
CA SER A 296 23.05 -7.14 22.30
C SER A 296 21.84 -7.31 23.22
N VAL A 297 21.41 -8.57 23.39
CA VAL A 297 20.33 -8.93 24.33
C VAL A 297 20.61 -8.37 25.74
N SER A 298 21.88 -8.40 26.19
CA SER A 298 22.27 -7.88 27.50
C SER A 298 22.11 -6.36 27.62
N GLU A 299 22.43 -5.62 26.56
CA GLU A 299 22.21 -4.16 26.51
C GLU A 299 20.74 -3.83 26.52
N ILE A 300 19.94 -4.55 25.76
CA ILE A 300 18.49 -4.40 25.74
C ILE A 300 17.92 -4.68 27.14
N LEU A 301 18.31 -5.80 27.76
CA LEU A 301 17.82 -6.19 29.08
C LEU A 301 18.28 -5.24 30.19
N SER A 302 19.43 -4.58 30.05
CA SER A 302 19.94 -3.61 31.03
C SER A 302 19.01 -2.40 31.19
N ASN A 303 18.23 -2.07 30.17
CA ASN A 303 17.28 -0.97 30.17
C ASN A 303 15.90 -1.33 30.75
N PHE A 304 15.68 -2.61 31.10
CA PHE A 304 14.44 -3.02 31.76
C PHE A 304 14.58 -2.85 33.28
N PRO A 305 13.58 -2.27 33.96
CA PRO A 305 13.54 -2.24 35.42
C PRO A 305 13.65 -3.67 35.98
N ASN A 306 14.38 -3.85 37.08
CA ASN A 306 14.66 -5.16 37.69
C ASN A 306 13.41 -6.00 38.00
N GLN A 307 12.28 -5.35 38.21
CA GLN A 307 11.00 -6.03 38.47
C GLN A 307 10.50 -6.87 37.27
N TYR A 308 10.95 -6.58 36.04
CA TYR A 308 10.55 -7.34 34.85
C TYR A 308 11.36 -8.61 34.64
N LYS A 309 12.53 -8.74 35.29
CA LYS A 309 13.36 -9.94 35.22
C LYS A 309 12.67 -11.19 35.79
N PHE A 310 11.71 -10.98 36.72
CA PHE A 310 10.93 -12.07 37.32
C PHE A 310 9.87 -12.70 36.41
N PHE A 311 9.53 -12.07 35.29
CA PHE A 311 8.42 -12.51 34.41
C PHE A 311 8.89 -13.25 33.15
N GLY A 312 10.10 -13.78 33.13
CA GLY A 312 10.61 -14.53 31.99
C GLY A 312 10.95 -13.69 30.75
N ILE A 313 11.04 -12.36 30.91
CA ILE A 313 11.38 -11.42 29.83
C ILE A 313 12.76 -11.75 29.26
N GLU A 314 13.72 -12.16 30.08
CA GLU A 314 15.04 -12.57 29.61
C GLU A 314 14.95 -13.73 28.62
N ASN A 315 14.24 -14.78 28.99
CA ASN A 315 14.06 -15.95 28.12
C ASN A 315 13.29 -15.58 26.85
N TRP A 316 12.31 -14.69 26.95
CA TRP A 316 11.56 -14.25 25.79
C TRP A 316 12.41 -13.41 24.84
N VAL A 317 13.15 -12.40 25.32
CA VAL A 317 14.04 -11.57 24.50
C VAL A 317 15.12 -12.42 23.85
N GLN A 318 15.70 -13.38 24.60
CA GLN A 318 16.70 -14.30 24.10
C GLN A 318 16.13 -15.21 23.00
N THR A 319 14.95 -15.78 23.22
CA THR A 319 14.26 -16.64 22.24
C THR A 319 13.95 -15.89 20.95
N GLU A 320 13.49 -14.66 21.05
CA GLU A 320 13.20 -13.82 19.88
C GLU A 320 14.46 -13.43 19.12
N TYR A 321 15.55 -13.16 19.82
CA TYR A 321 16.84 -12.89 19.22
C TYR A 321 17.41 -14.10 18.46
N GLU A 322 17.30 -15.29 19.03
CA GLU A 322 17.72 -16.55 18.38
C GLU A 322 16.90 -16.82 17.11
N LYS A 323 15.59 -16.62 17.17
CA LYS A 323 14.71 -16.71 15.99
C LYS A 323 15.10 -15.68 14.93
N TYR A 324 15.39 -14.46 15.34
CA TYR A 324 15.86 -13.40 14.46
C TYR A 324 17.14 -13.80 13.74
N LEU A 325 18.17 -14.28 14.47
CA LEU A 325 19.43 -14.71 13.88
C LEU A 325 19.27 -15.89 12.91
N LEU A 326 18.43 -16.87 13.28
CA LEU A 326 18.17 -18.02 12.42
C LEU A 326 17.55 -17.57 11.09
N LYS A 327 16.63 -16.65 11.18
CA LYS A 327 15.95 -16.10 10.00
C LYS A 327 16.87 -15.23 9.14
N CYS A 328 17.77 -14.44 9.75
CA CYS A 328 18.83 -13.73 9.03
C CYS A 328 19.67 -14.68 8.20
N LYS A 329 20.01 -15.84 8.78
CA LYS A 329 20.77 -16.87 8.09
C LYS A 329 20.01 -17.46 6.90
N GLU A 330 18.76 -17.87 7.07
CA GLU A 330 17.92 -18.42 5.99
C GLU A 330 17.73 -17.45 4.82
N VAL A 331 17.60 -16.15 5.10
CA VAL A 331 17.46 -15.13 4.04
C VAL A 331 18.78 -14.93 3.31
N ASN A 332 19.90 -14.85 4.02
CA ASN A 332 21.21 -14.75 3.39
C ASN A 332 21.52 -15.96 2.49
N GLU A 333 21.02 -17.15 2.84
CA GLU A 333 21.17 -18.36 2.03
C GLU A 333 20.25 -18.38 0.79
N LYS A 334 19.01 -17.85 0.92
CA LYS A 334 18.03 -17.82 -0.18
C LYS A 334 18.23 -16.68 -1.17
N PHE A 335 18.65 -15.54 -0.69
CA PHE A 335 18.84 -14.35 -1.50
C PHE A 335 20.33 -14.09 -1.66
N VAL A 336 20.92 -14.53 -2.79
CA VAL A 336 22.28 -14.15 -3.17
C VAL A 336 22.27 -12.63 -3.42
N LEU A 337 22.55 -11.88 -2.36
CA LEU A 337 22.56 -10.42 -2.40
C LEU A 337 23.92 -9.92 -2.85
N PRO A 338 23.99 -8.97 -3.76
CA PRO A 338 25.22 -8.25 -4.03
C PRO A 338 25.49 -7.27 -2.89
N ASP A 339 26.73 -7.36 -2.40
CA ASP A 339 27.47 -6.44 -1.53
C ASP A 339 26.75 -5.37 -0.67
N LYS A 340 27.00 -5.55 0.59
CA LYS A 340 27.22 -4.66 1.76
C LYS A 340 26.15 -3.73 2.30
N ASP A 341 25.25 -3.11 1.55
CA ASP A 341 24.35 -2.06 2.10
C ASP A 341 22.90 -2.50 2.35
N ILE A 342 22.58 -3.75 2.06
CA ILE A 342 21.20 -4.29 2.18
C ILE A 342 20.94 -4.93 3.57
N SER A 343 21.92 -4.97 4.44
CA SER A 343 21.88 -5.71 5.70
C SER A 343 20.74 -5.29 6.65
N LEU A 344 20.41 -4.01 6.70
CA LEU A 344 19.39 -3.49 7.62
C LEU A 344 17.97 -3.80 7.15
N ASP A 345 17.69 -3.62 5.87
CA ASP A 345 16.36 -3.84 5.29
C ASP A 345 15.96 -5.32 5.27
N ILE A 346 16.95 -6.21 5.14
CA ILE A 346 16.71 -7.65 5.12
C ILE A 346 16.55 -8.21 6.53
N LYS A 347 17.30 -7.69 7.48
CA LYS A 347 17.09 -8.00 8.88
C LYS A 347 15.64 -7.75 9.31
N GLN A 348 14.95 -6.77 8.68
CA GLN A 348 13.51 -6.48 8.88
C GLN A 348 12.58 -7.54 8.28
N LEU A 349 13.05 -8.37 7.36
CA LEU A 349 12.22 -9.29 6.57
C LEU A 349 12.14 -10.73 7.12
N ILE A 350 12.81 -11.04 8.23
CA ILE A 350 13.23 -12.41 8.51
C ILE A 350 12.45 -13.18 9.58
N TYR A 351 11.40 -12.59 10.14
CA TYR A 351 10.68 -13.25 11.23
C TYR A 351 9.44 -14.04 10.75
N GLU A 352 9.31 -15.31 11.15
CA GLU A 352 8.08 -16.11 11.02
C GLU A 352 7.47 -16.41 12.39
N PRO A 353 6.19 -16.08 12.63
CA PRO A 353 5.50 -16.57 13.80
C PRO A 353 5.29 -18.11 13.70
N SER A 354 5.25 -18.78 14.82
CA SER A 354 5.02 -20.22 14.82
C SER A 354 3.70 -20.58 14.11
N SER A 355 3.70 -21.69 13.36
CA SER A 355 2.55 -22.19 12.58
C SER A 355 1.29 -22.53 13.40
N GLU A 356 1.39 -22.52 14.73
CA GLU A 356 0.29 -22.83 15.65
C GLU A 356 -0.57 -21.62 16.01
N ASN A 357 -0.17 -20.41 15.61
CA ASN A 357 -0.90 -19.19 15.95
C ASN A 357 -2.19 -19.06 15.14
N ILE A 358 -3.35 -18.97 15.81
CA ILE A 358 -4.68 -18.83 15.20
C ILE A 358 -4.77 -17.54 14.35
N MET A 359 -4.12 -16.46 14.76
CA MET A 359 -4.05 -15.20 14.02
C MET A 359 -3.29 -15.37 12.71
N TRP A 360 -2.22 -16.15 12.71
CA TRP A 360 -1.41 -16.52 11.58
C TRP A 360 -2.19 -17.36 10.55
N LYS A 361 -2.95 -18.35 11.00
CA LYS A 361 -3.83 -19.14 10.11
C LYS A 361 -4.91 -18.29 9.45
N ARG A 362 -5.50 -17.35 10.18
CA ARG A 362 -6.45 -16.37 9.62
C ARG A 362 -5.81 -15.43 8.62
N TRP A 363 -4.56 -15.04 8.85
CA TRP A 363 -3.87 -14.18 7.91
C TRP A 363 -3.48 -14.89 6.61
N ASN A 364 -2.98 -16.10 6.65
CA ASN A 364 -2.72 -16.89 5.44
C ASN A 364 -3.99 -17.08 4.60
N GLN A 365 -5.16 -17.16 5.23
CA GLN A 365 -6.45 -17.13 4.53
C GLN A 365 -6.73 -15.76 3.88
N LEU A 366 -6.37 -14.67 4.55
CA LEU A 366 -6.54 -13.31 4.03
C LEU A 366 -5.58 -13.01 2.86
N GLU A 367 -4.34 -13.46 2.95
CA GLU A 367 -3.31 -13.27 1.92
C GLU A 367 -3.73 -13.91 0.59
N ASN A 368 -4.28 -15.13 0.63
CA ASN A 368 -4.83 -15.80 -0.55
C ASN A 368 -6.06 -15.11 -1.16
N MET A 369 -6.68 -14.16 -0.45
CA MET A 369 -7.81 -13.37 -0.91
C MET A 369 -7.40 -12.00 -1.48
N TYR A 370 -6.16 -11.53 -1.19
CA TYR A 370 -5.62 -10.26 -1.68
C TYR A 370 -4.69 -10.41 -2.89
N GLU A 371 -4.25 -11.62 -3.20
CA GLU A 371 -3.63 -11.96 -4.47
C GLU A 371 -4.70 -12.09 -5.58
#